data_e4d7b75e9ecceefb85a3df5af96b0b03
#
_entry.id   e4d7b75e9ecceefb85a3df5af96b0b03
#
_cell.length_a   1.000
_cell.length_b   1.000
_cell.length_c   1.000
_cell.angle_alpha   90.00
_cell.angle_beta   90.00
_cell.angle_gamma   90.00
#
_symmetry.space_group_name_H-M   'P 1'
#
loop_
_entity.id
_entity.type
_entity.pdbx_description
1 polymer ?
#
loop_
_entity_poly.entity_id
_entity_poly.type
_entity_poly.pdbx_seq_one_letter_code
_entity_poly.pdbx_strand_id
1 'polypeptide(L)'
;MYLLRSIPKIKKSSTPWKHILTCVPLYAIAVQHICTNFVFYILLTSLPTYFSTILRFNLQQNGIMFAIPYLFQLIFTIISGQIADRIRAKGILSTTATRRWQTIIGACGTSLFLVLVGYIGCDHVLAVIFISLSAAFIRYCK
;
A
#
# COMPACT_ATOMS: atom_id res chain seq x y z
N MET A 1 10.49 49.14 -5.63
CA MET A 1 10.78 48.79 -7.04
C MET A 1 12.20 48.28 -7.15
N TYR A 2 12.54 47.19 -6.49
CA TYR A 2 13.79 46.42 -6.61
C TYR A 2 13.53 45.06 -6.04
N LEU A 3 13.40 44.05 -6.86
CA LEU A 3 13.68 42.61 -6.57
C LEU A 3 13.09 41.71 -7.68
N LEU A 4 13.37 42.08 -8.93
CA LEU A 4 13.43 41.02 -9.96
C LEU A 4 14.86 40.46 -9.93
N ARG A 5 15.19 39.75 -8.87
CA ARG A 5 16.41 38.96 -8.79
C ARG A 5 16.32 37.90 -9.86
N SER A 6 17.16 38.01 -10.87
CA SER A 6 17.34 37.10 -12.00
C SER A 6 17.24 35.67 -11.55
N ILE A 7 16.11 35.02 -11.85
CA ILE A 7 15.96 33.56 -11.71
C ILE A 7 17.00 32.94 -12.65
N PRO A 8 18.00 32.22 -12.12
CA PRO A 8 18.97 31.57 -12.99
C PRO A 8 18.23 30.67 -13.95
N LYS A 9 18.41 30.90 -15.26
CA LYS A 9 17.86 30.02 -16.31
C LYS A 9 18.38 28.62 -16.02
N ILE A 10 17.49 27.74 -15.54
CA ILE A 10 17.78 26.30 -15.32
C ILE A 10 18.18 25.76 -16.69
N LYS A 11 19.48 25.51 -16.86
CA LYS A 11 20.02 24.88 -18.06
C LYS A 11 19.30 23.52 -18.19
N LYS A 12 18.56 23.33 -19.28
CA LYS A 12 17.88 22.06 -19.58
C LYS A 12 18.95 20.97 -19.66
N SER A 13 19.22 20.31 -18.55
CA SER A 13 20.12 19.17 -18.50
C SER A 13 19.40 18.00 -19.17
N SER A 14 20.03 17.37 -20.13
CA SER A 14 19.53 16.13 -20.71
C SER A 14 19.40 15.08 -19.59
N THR A 15 18.26 14.43 -19.49
CA THR A 15 18.02 13.43 -18.46
C THR A 15 19.04 12.30 -18.59
N PRO A 16 19.82 11.98 -17.53
CA PRO A 16 20.88 10.97 -17.61
C PRO A 16 20.29 9.56 -17.53
N TRP A 17 19.64 9.11 -18.59
CA TRP A 17 18.95 7.81 -18.66
C TRP A 17 19.84 6.63 -18.27
N LYS A 18 21.13 6.65 -18.66
CA LYS A 18 22.08 5.58 -18.30
C LYS A 18 22.28 5.47 -16.79
N HIS A 19 22.39 6.58 -16.08
CA HIS A 19 22.51 6.58 -14.61
C HIS A 19 21.24 6.10 -13.92
N ILE A 20 20.07 6.45 -14.45
CA ILE A 20 18.78 6.01 -13.90
C ILE A 20 18.64 4.51 -14.05
N LEU A 21 18.93 3.96 -15.24
CA LEU A 21 18.79 2.52 -15.52
C LEU A 21 19.85 1.65 -14.84
N THR A 22 20.97 2.20 -14.40
CA THR A 22 21.99 1.46 -13.62
C THR A 22 21.80 1.57 -12.11
N CYS A 23 20.77 2.27 -11.65
CA CYS A 23 20.54 2.54 -10.24
C CYS A 23 19.84 1.34 -9.55
N VAL A 24 20.57 0.58 -8.74
CA VAL A 24 20.04 -0.59 -8.01
C VAL A 24 18.79 -0.27 -7.16
N PRO A 25 18.70 0.86 -6.43
CA PRO A 25 17.49 1.25 -5.71
C PRO A 25 16.24 1.38 -6.59
N LEU A 26 16.38 1.76 -7.86
CA LEU A 26 15.26 1.85 -8.80
C LEU A 26 14.62 0.48 -9.05
N TYR A 27 15.46 -0.55 -9.26
CA TYR A 27 14.99 -1.91 -9.46
C TYR A 27 14.30 -2.47 -8.22
N ALA A 28 14.82 -2.18 -7.03
CA ALA A 28 14.19 -2.58 -5.78
C ALA A 28 12.77 -1.99 -5.64
N ILE A 29 12.61 -0.71 -5.96
CA ILE A 29 11.30 -0.04 -5.95
C ILE A 29 10.37 -0.64 -7.03
N ALA A 30 10.88 -0.89 -8.23
CA ALA A 30 10.10 -1.47 -9.31
C ALA A 30 9.59 -2.88 -8.96
N VAL A 31 10.44 -3.74 -8.44
CA VAL A 31 10.07 -5.10 -8.01
C VAL A 31 9.02 -5.04 -6.89
N GLN A 32 9.23 -4.19 -5.88
CA GLN A 32 8.25 -4.01 -4.82
C GLN A 32 6.89 -3.55 -5.35
N HIS A 33 6.87 -2.60 -6.29
CA HIS A 33 5.63 -2.14 -6.92
C HIS A 33 4.92 -3.23 -7.70
N ILE A 34 5.66 -4.03 -8.47
CA ILE A 34 5.10 -5.16 -9.23
C ILE A 34 4.47 -6.16 -8.27
N CYS A 35 5.20 -6.59 -7.24
CA CYS A 35 4.69 -7.55 -6.26
C CYS A 35 3.45 -7.03 -5.51
N THR A 36 3.49 -5.78 -5.06
CA THR A 36 2.35 -5.18 -4.34
C THR A 36 1.11 -5.04 -5.25
N ASN A 37 1.30 -4.61 -6.49
CA ASN A 37 0.19 -4.51 -7.44
C ASN A 37 -0.35 -5.89 -7.81
N PHE A 38 0.49 -6.90 -7.97
CA PHE A 38 0.06 -8.26 -8.24
C PHE A 38 -0.87 -8.78 -7.14
N VAL A 39 -0.48 -8.67 -5.87
CA VAL A 39 -1.33 -9.05 -4.73
C VAL A 39 -2.62 -8.23 -4.71
N PHE A 40 -2.54 -6.92 -4.96
CA PHE A 40 -3.70 -6.04 -5.01
C PHE A 40 -4.70 -6.45 -6.10
N TYR A 41 -4.24 -6.74 -7.31
CA TYR A 41 -5.11 -7.17 -8.41
C TYR A 41 -5.71 -8.56 -8.18
N ILE A 42 -4.95 -9.50 -7.59
CA ILE A 42 -5.53 -10.80 -7.20
C ILE A 42 -6.66 -10.60 -6.19
N LEU A 43 -6.45 -9.80 -5.17
CA LEU A 43 -7.51 -9.51 -4.19
C LEU A 43 -8.70 -8.82 -4.86
N LEU A 44 -8.46 -7.84 -5.73
CA LEU A 44 -9.50 -7.10 -6.45
C LEU A 44 -10.40 -8.02 -7.29
N THR A 45 -9.82 -9.02 -7.94
CA THR A 45 -10.55 -9.94 -8.80
C THR A 45 -11.14 -11.14 -8.05
N SER A 46 -10.44 -11.63 -7.04
CA SER A 46 -10.84 -12.82 -6.30
C SER A 46 -11.86 -12.53 -5.19
N LEU A 47 -11.84 -11.33 -4.59
CA LEU A 47 -12.78 -10.95 -3.52
C LEU A 47 -14.26 -11.03 -3.92
N PRO A 48 -14.70 -10.44 -5.06
CA PRO A 48 -16.09 -10.54 -5.48
C PRO A 48 -16.54 -12.00 -5.70
N THR A 49 -15.65 -12.80 -6.31
CA THR A 49 -15.90 -14.23 -6.53
C THR A 49 -16.00 -14.99 -5.21
N TYR A 50 -15.10 -14.74 -4.27
CA TYR A 50 -15.13 -15.32 -2.94
C TYR A 50 -16.43 -14.98 -2.20
N PHE A 51 -16.86 -13.73 -2.23
CA PHE A 51 -18.10 -13.29 -1.57
C PHE A 51 -19.35 -13.86 -2.22
N SER A 52 -19.38 -14.05 -3.54
CA SER A 52 -20.52 -14.61 -4.24
C SER A 52 -20.59 -16.14 -4.12
N THR A 53 -19.46 -16.84 -4.24
CA THR A 53 -19.43 -18.31 -4.29
C THR A 53 -19.39 -18.96 -2.91
N ILE A 54 -18.57 -18.44 -2.00
CA ILE A 54 -18.34 -19.04 -0.69
C ILE A 54 -19.26 -18.43 0.36
N LEU A 55 -19.38 -17.10 0.40
CA LEU A 55 -20.23 -16.41 1.37
C LEU A 55 -21.69 -16.26 0.91
N ARG A 56 -21.99 -16.60 -0.35
CA ARG A 56 -23.34 -16.58 -0.95
C ARG A 56 -24.07 -15.23 -0.77
N PHE A 57 -23.34 -14.11 -0.79
CA PHE A 57 -23.93 -12.79 -0.72
C PHE A 57 -24.65 -12.41 -2.01
N ASN A 58 -25.80 -11.74 -1.90
CA ASN A 58 -26.49 -11.15 -3.03
C ASN A 58 -25.63 -10.02 -3.65
N LEU A 59 -25.87 -9.72 -4.93
CA LEU A 59 -25.07 -8.76 -5.71
C LEU A 59 -24.97 -7.38 -5.00
N GLN A 60 -26.04 -6.93 -4.37
CA GLN A 60 -26.07 -5.66 -3.65
C GLN A 60 -25.27 -5.72 -2.33
N GLN A 61 -25.39 -6.81 -1.58
CA GLN A 61 -24.60 -7.06 -0.37
C GLN A 61 -23.11 -7.20 -0.70
N ASN A 62 -22.80 -7.84 -1.82
CA ASN A 62 -21.43 -7.99 -2.31
C ASN A 62 -20.78 -6.63 -2.54
N GLY A 63 -21.48 -5.67 -3.16
CA GLY A 63 -20.98 -4.31 -3.38
C GLY A 63 -20.63 -3.57 -2.09
N ILE A 64 -21.50 -3.63 -1.08
CA ILE A 64 -21.28 -2.99 0.22
C ILE A 64 -20.11 -3.65 0.95
N MET A 65 -20.10 -4.97 1.03
CA MET A 65 -19.01 -5.72 1.69
C MET A 65 -17.66 -5.51 1.01
N PHE A 66 -17.67 -5.31 -0.32
CA PHE A 66 -16.46 -4.98 -1.08
C PHE A 66 -15.92 -3.58 -0.79
N ALA A 67 -16.78 -2.63 -0.44
CA ALA A 67 -16.35 -1.27 -0.10
C ALA A 67 -15.63 -1.19 1.26
N ILE A 68 -15.97 -2.05 2.22
CA ILE A 68 -15.41 -2.03 3.58
C ILE A 68 -13.87 -2.14 3.58
N PRO A 69 -13.23 -3.10 2.91
CA PRO A 69 -11.77 -3.20 2.83
C PRO A 69 -11.10 -1.93 2.31
N TYR A 70 -11.73 -1.25 1.34
CA TYR A 70 -11.17 -0.01 0.76
C TYR A 70 -11.28 1.17 1.71
N LEU A 71 -12.36 1.28 2.49
CA LEU A 71 -12.48 2.30 3.54
C LEU A 71 -11.41 2.09 4.64
N PHE A 72 -11.24 0.87 5.11
CA PHE A 72 -10.15 0.53 6.04
C PHE A 72 -8.78 0.89 5.46
N GLN A 73 -8.54 0.54 4.21
CA GLN A 73 -7.31 0.87 3.50
C GLN A 73 -7.04 2.38 3.46
N LEU A 74 -8.07 3.20 3.17
CA LEU A 74 -7.96 4.67 3.17
C LEU A 74 -7.55 5.20 4.55
N ILE A 75 -8.27 4.78 5.60
CA ILE A 75 -8.03 5.21 6.97
C ILE A 75 -6.60 4.84 7.42
N PHE A 76 -6.20 3.59 7.19
CA PHE A 76 -4.85 3.12 7.55
C PHE A 76 -3.75 3.83 6.78
N THR A 77 -3.99 4.19 5.51
CA THR A 77 -3.03 4.97 4.71
C THR A 77 -2.78 6.34 5.33
N ILE A 78 -3.84 7.03 5.75
CA ILE A 78 -3.71 8.34 6.40
C ILE A 78 -2.98 8.22 7.74
N ILE A 79 -3.36 7.24 8.56
CA ILE A 79 -2.74 7.02 9.88
C ILE A 79 -1.25 6.67 9.73
N SER A 80 -0.90 5.77 8.81
CA SER A 80 0.49 5.35 8.59
C SER A 80 1.35 6.52 8.09
N GLY A 81 0.82 7.37 7.21
CA GLY A 81 1.49 8.57 6.75
C GLY A 81 1.79 9.53 7.91
N GLN A 82 0.80 9.82 8.74
CA GLN A 82 0.98 10.70 9.91
C GLN A 82 1.99 10.14 10.93
N ILE A 83 1.97 8.83 11.17
CA ILE A 83 2.95 8.18 12.06
C ILE A 83 4.36 8.32 11.49
N ALA A 84 4.53 8.05 10.19
CA ALA A 84 5.83 8.18 9.53
C ALA A 84 6.37 9.61 9.60
N ASP A 85 5.52 10.61 9.36
CA ASP A 85 5.90 12.01 9.41
C ASP A 85 6.28 12.45 10.83
N ARG A 86 5.55 11.99 11.85
CA ARG A 86 5.89 12.26 13.26
C ARG A 86 7.22 11.62 13.67
N ILE A 87 7.49 10.38 13.26
CA ILE A 87 8.77 9.70 13.54
C ILE A 87 9.93 10.44 12.90
N ARG A 88 9.74 10.90 11.66
CA ARG A 88 10.74 11.70 10.94
C ARG A 88 10.94 13.07 11.56
N ALA A 89 9.86 13.77 11.93
CA ALA A 89 9.93 15.10 12.55
C ALA A 89 10.66 15.07 13.91
N LYS A 90 10.51 13.97 14.67
CA LYS A 90 11.21 13.77 15.93
C LYS A 90 12.67 13.32 15.76
N GLY A 91 13.15 13.09 14.54
CA GLY A 91 14.52 12.63 14.27
C GLY A 91 14.86 11.23 14.80
N ILE A 92 13.85 10.42 15.18
CA ILE A 92 14.05 9.09 15.77
C ILE A 92 14.64 8.12 14.76
N LEU A 93 14.18 8.20 13.51
CA LEU A 93 14.64 7.35 12.40
C LEU A 93 14.96 8.17 11.16
N SER A 94 15.95 7.73 10.41
CA SER A 94 16.22 8.29 9.08
C SER A 94 15.06 7.98 8.13
N THR A 95 14.87 8.81 7.11
CA THR A 95 13.82 8.62 6.09
C THR A 95 13.88 7.21 5.46
N THR A 96 15.08 6.72 5.20
CA THR A 96 15.31 5.40 4.60
C THR A 96 14.93 4.28 5.57
N ALA A 97 15.28 4.42 6.86
CA ALA A 97 14.92 3.44 7.88
C ALA A 97 13.41 3.39 8.09
N THR A 98 12.74 4.54 8.17
CA THR A 98 11.27 4.62 8.31
C THR A 98 10.56 3.89 7.18
N ARG A 99 10.95 4.14 5.92
CA ARG A 99 10.37 3.46 4.75
C ARG A 99 10.63 1.95 4.77
N ARG A 100 11.83 1.52 5.16
CA ARG A 100 12.18 0.10 5.26
C ARG A 100 11.32 -0.62 6.30
N TRP A 101 11.16 -0.04 7.48
CA TRP A 101 10.30 -0.59 8.52
C TRP A 101 8.83 -0.65 8.10
N GLN A 102 8.31 0.39 7.47
CA GLN A 102 6.95 0.39 6.94
C GLN A 102 6.73 -0.75 5.94
N THR A 103 7.67 -0.95 5.02
CA THR A 103 7.59 -2.04 4.03
C THR A 103 7.57 -3.41 4.70
N ILE A 104 8.44 -3.65 5.68
CA ILE A 104 8.51 -4.93 6.41
C ILE A 104 7.21 -5.18 7.17
N ILE A 105 6.75 -4.20 7.95
CA ILE A 105 5.52 -4.32 8.74
C ILE A 105 4.31 -4.55 7.82
N GLY A 106 4.23 -3.82 6.70
CA GLY A 106 3.16 -3.97 5.73
C GLY A 106 3.15 -5.36 5.08
N ALA A 107 4.30 -5.85 4.63
CA ALA A 107 4.42 -7.16 4.00
C ALA A 107 4.11 -8.30 4.98
N CYS A 108 4.69 -8.27 6.18
CA CYS A 108 4.44 -9.28 7.20
C CYS A 108 2.97 -9.27 7.67
N GLY A 109 2.40 -8.08 7.88
CA GLY A 109 1.00 -7.93 8.29
C GLY A 109 0.04 -8.47 7.23
N THR A 110 0.25 -8.11 5.96
CA THR A 110 -0.58 -8.61 4.85
C THR A 110 -0.52 -10.14 4.76
N SER A 111 0.69 -10.71 4.79
CA SER A 111 0.88 -12.16 4.70
C SER A 111 0.23 -12.90 5.86
N LEU A 112 0.40 -12.39 7.08
CA LEU A 112 -0.19 -12.98 8.28
C LEU A 112 -1.72 -13.03 8.18
N PHE A 113 -2.35 -11.91 7.86
CA PHE A 113 -3.82 -11.84 7.78
C PHE A 113 -4.38 -12.67 6.63
N LEU A 114 -3.70 -12.75 5.48
CA LEU A 114 -4.13 -13.62 4.38
C LEU A 114 -4.06 -15.11 4.77
N VAL A 115 -3.02 -15.52 5.49
CA VAL A 115 -2.91 -16.89 5.99
C VAL A 115 -4.03 -17.18 6.99
N LEU A 116 -4.32 -16.25 7.91
CA LEU A 116 -5.41 -16.40 8.88
C LEU A 116 -6.78 -16.54 8.20
N VAL A 117 -7.04 -15.82 7.10
CA VAL A 117 -8.27 -15.99 6.32
C VAL A 117 -8.43 -17.44 5.85
N GLY A 118 -7.34 -18.11 5.46
CA GLY A 118 -7.37 -19.51 5.04
C GLY A 118 -7.76 -20.49 6.16
N TYR A 119 -7.57 -20.14 7.42
CA TYR A 119 -7.89 -20.99 8.59
C TYR A 119 -9.28 -20.74 9.17
N ILE A 120 -9.93 -19.60 8.86
CA ILE A 120 -11.20 -19.19 9.50
C ILE A 120 -12.39 -20.02 9.03
N GLY A 121 -12.29 -20.77 7.92
CA GLY A 121 -13.39 -21.61 7.45
C GLY A 121 -14.63 -20.81 7.02
N CYS A 122 -15.80 -21.04 7.67
CA CYS A 122 -17.10 -20.53 7.22
C CYS A 122 -17.57 -19.23 7.92
N ASP A 123 -16.80 -18.61 8.81
CA ASP A 123 -17.21 -17.40 9.52
C ASP A 123 -17.08 -16.16 8.63
N HIS A 124 -18.20 -15.75 8.02
CA HIS A 124 -18.27 -14.66 7.04
C HIS A 124 -17.76 -13.32 7.60
N VAL A 125 -18.12 -13.01 8.86
CA VAL A 125 -17.76 -11.73 9.49
C VAL A 125 -16.27 -11.64 9.74
N LEU A 126 -15.68 -12.69 10.31
CA LEU A 126 -14.23 -12.77 10.57
C LEU A 126 -13.43 -12.70 9.27
N ALA A 127 -13.86 -13.43 8.23
CA ALA A 127 -13.22 -13.39 6.93
C ALA A 127 -13.15 -11.96 6.35
N VAL A 128 -14.26 -11.22 6.37
CA VAL A 128 -14.31 -9.82 5.87
C VAL A 128 -13.40 -8.91 6.70
N ILE A 129 -13.36 -9.06 8.03
CA ILE A 129 -12.49 -8.28 8.90
C ILE A 129 -11.02 -8.55 8.58
N PHE A 130 -10.59 -9.79 8.49
CA PHE A 130 -9.20 -10.14 8.23
C PHE A 130 -8.76 -9.75 6.80
N ILE A 131 -9.64 -9.87 5.81
CA ILE A 131 -9.40 -9.36 4.45
C ILE A 131 -9.23 -7.84 4.48
N SER A 132 -10.09 -7.14 5.22
CA SER A 132 -10.02 -5.67 5.35
C SER A 132 -8.71 -5.24 6.01
N LEU A 133 -8.25 -5.95 7.04
CA LEU A 133 -6.98 -5.71 7.69
C LEU A 133 -5.80 -5.99 6.74
N SER A 134 -5.83 -7.10 6.00
CA SER A 134 -4.78 -7.40 5.02
C SER A 134 -4.69 -6.32 3.94
N ALA A 135 -5.81 -5.85 3.42
CA ALA A 135 -5.88 -4.76 2.44
C ALA A 135 -5.34 -3.43 3.01
N ALA A 136 -5.60 -3.15 4.30
CA ALA A 136 -5.05 -1.99 4.98
C ALA A 136 -3.52 -2.05 5.08
N PHE A 137 -2.95 -3.22 5.39
CA PHE A 137 -1.50 -3.41 5.48
C PHE A 137 -0.79 -3.34 4.13
N ILE A 138 -1.43 -3.70 3.02
CA ILE A 138 -0.87 -3.53 1.66
C ILE A 138 -0.49 -2.06 1.40
N ARG A 139 -1.30 -1.11 1.88
CA ARG A 139 -1.06 0.32 1.69
C ARG A 139 -0.14 0.93 2.74
N TYR A 140 0.09 0.25 3.84
CA TYR A 140 1.08 0.68 4.84
C TYR A 140 2.50 0.72 4.27
N CYS A 141 2.75 -0.02 3.20
CA CYS A 141 4.03 -0.09 2.46
C CYS A 141 4.32 1.12 1.55
N LYS A 142 3.41 2.05 1.34
CA LYS A 142 3.57 3.19 0.42
C LYS A 142 3.87 4.48 1.15
#